data_ca2bc624604bddf506a700243f0a7134
#
_entry.id   ca2bc624604bddf506a700243f0a7134
#
_cell.length_a   1.000
_cell.length_b   1.000
_cell.length_c   1.000
_cell.angle_alpha   90.00
_cell.angle_beta   90.00
_cell.angle_gamma   90.00
#
_symmetry.space_group_name_H-M   'P 1'
#
loop_
_entity.id
_entity.type
_entity.pdbx_description
1 polymer ?
#
loop_
_entity_poly.entity_id
_entity_poly.type
_entity_poly.pdbx_seq_one_letter_code
_entity_poly.pdbx_strand_id
1 'polypeptide(L)'
;NHRTTLLALAIGAGLLSLSACKKDASGDAATGDTAAAAKVDADADAFVARINQEYKAIYPDLTAAQWLSSTYITDDTQAVAAKANERYLTLLNGWIKAAKPFEGQKMSPESARTILLLKLSTAMPPPDNAKKLEELTKIATKMEGDYGAGKYCTGEGDKQHCRDLGELSEVLATSRDYQAQLDAWQGWHTVSQPMRKDYVRFAELVNEGAKGMGFADTGEMWRSGYDMSPAEIAAETDRLWGQVKPLYEQLHCYARTKLKAKYGADKGQVAGGMLPAH
;
A
#
# COMPACT_ATOMS: atom_id res chain seq x y z
N ASN A 1 -19.42 22.36 1.71
CA ASN A 1 -19.76 20.92 1.60
C ASN A 1 -18.74 20.22 0.71
N HIS A 2 -17.51 20.08 1.21
CA HIS A 2 -16.47 19.32 0.51
C HIS A 2 -16.39 17.94 1.14
N ARG A 3 -16.77 16.93 0.38
CA ARG A 3 -16.49 15.52 0.70
C ARG A 3 -15.08 15.21 0.20
N THR A 4 -14.12 15.28 1.08
CA THR A 4 -12.79 14.72 0.85
C THR A 4 -12.90 13.21 0.99
N THR A 5 -12.80 12.50 -0.12
CA THR A 5 -12.76 11.03 -0.12
C THR A 5 -11.34 10.61 0.24
N LEU A 6 -11.07 10.39 1.52
CA LEU A 6 -9.89 9.68 1.98
C LEU A 6 -10.06 8.20 1.63
N LEU A 7 -9.19 7.71 0.76
CA LEU A 7 -9.03 6.29 0.47
C LEU A 7 -8.40 5.63 1.71
N ALA A 8 -9.22 5.25 2.68
CA ALA A 8 -8.80 4.39 3.77
C ALA A 8 -8.70 2.98 3.21
N LEU A 9 -7.49 2.45 3.14
CA LEU A 9 -7.24 1.02 2.90
C LEU A 9 -7.72 0.26 4.15
N ALA A 10 -9.01 -0.08 4.17
CA ALA A 10 -9.56 -1.02 5.13
C ALA A 10 -9.24 -2.44 4.66
N ILE A 11 -8.20 -3.06 5.22
CA ILE A 11 -8.00 -4.50 5.14
C ILE A 11 -9.03 -5.13 6.07
N GLY A 12 -10.21 -5.43 5.52
CA GLY A 12 -11.24 -6.20 6.20
C GLY A 12 -10.85 -7.68 6.24
N ALA A 13 -10.33 -8.15 7.36
CA ALA A 13 -10.23 -9.58 7.63
C ALA A 13 -11.61 -10.10 8.05
N GLY A 14 -12.36 -10.62 7.08
CA GLY A 14 -13.58 -11.38 7.35
C GLY A 14 -13.22 -12.81 7.74
N LEU A 15 -13.30 -13.15 9.01
CA LEU A 15 -13.24 -14.52 9.50
C LEU A 15 -14.64 -15.15 9.48
N LEU A 16 -14.89 -16.01 8.50
CA LEU A 16 -16.03 -16.93 8.51
C LEU A 16 -15.58 -18.26 9.12
N SER A 17 -16.12 -18.57 10.28
CA SER A 17 -16.00 -19.88 10.92
C SER A 17 -16.89 -20.92 10.19
N LEU A 18 -16.29 -21.91 9.56
CA LEU A 18 -16.98 -23.10 9.06
C LEU A 18 -16.60 -24.30 9.93
N SER A 19 -17.61 -24.87 10.55
CA SER A 19 -17.52 -26.11 11.32
C SER A 19 -17.22 -27.29 10.41
N ALA A 20 -16.18 -28.05 10.72
CA ALA A 20 -15.80 -29.26 10.00
C ALA A 20 -16.48 -30.47 10.56
N CYS A 21 -17.15 -31.27 9.70
CA CYS A 21 -17.59 -32.63 9.98
C CYS A 21 -16.41 -33.59 9.93
N LYS A 22 -16.23 -34.36 11.00
CA LYS A 22 -15.36 -35.56 11.04
C LYS A 22 -15.85 -36.65 10.09
N LYS A 23 -14.90 -37.25 9.39
CA LYS A 23 -15.09 -38.56 8.80
C LYS A 23 -13.85 -39.42 9.01
N ASP A 24 -14.04 -40.51 9.73
CA ASP A 24 -13.00 -41.50 10.01
C ASP A 24 -12.67 -42.32 8.76
N ALA A 25 -11.41 -42.62 8.52
CA ALA A 25 -10.93 -43.72 7.73
C ALA A 25 -9.56 -44.18 8.17
N SER A 26 -9.47 -45.39 8.63
CA SER A 26 -8.28 -46.14 9.06
C SER A 26 -7.40 -46.57 7.89
N GLY A 27 -6.09 -46.57 8.08
CA GLY A 27 -5.11 -47.23 7.20
C GLY A 27 -3.66 -46.94 7.59
N ASP A 28 -2.96 -48.01 7.97
CA ASP A 28 -1.65 -48.08 8.57
C ASP A 28 -0.47 -47.59 7.72
N ALA A 29 0.62 -47.25 8.47
CA ALA A 29 2.02 -47.22 8.09
C ALA A 29 2.60 -45.94 7.50
N ALA A 30 3.05 -45.04 8.39
CA ALA A 30 4.30 -44.25 8.27
C ALA A 30 4.54 -43.49 9.61
N THR A 31 5.03 -44.17 10.64
CA THR A 31 5.00 -43.65 12.03
C THR A 31 6.15 -42.73 12.42
N GLY A 32 7.11 -42.43 11.54
CA GLY A 32 8.25 -41.56 11.87
C GLY A 32 8.06 -40.11 11.38
N ASP A 33 7.64 -39.95 10.14
CA ASP A 33 7.48 -38.63 9.50
C ASP A 33 6.16 -37.93 9.88
N THR A 34 5.11 -38.68 10.17
CA THR A 34 3.80 -38.13 10.53
C THR A 34 3.78 -37.50 11.92
N ALA A 35 4.55 -38.03 12.89
CA ALA A 35 4.60 -37.45 14.24
C ALA A 35 5.36 -36.09 14.26
N ALA A 36 6.42 -35.96 13.46
CA ALA A 36 7.17 -34.72 13.33
C ALA A 36 6.35 -33.63 12.58
N ALA A 37 5.65 -34.03 11.51
CA ALA A 37 4.80 -33.11 10.75
C ALA A 37 3.57 -32.64 11.57
N ALA A 38 2.94 -33.55 12.33
CA ALA A 38 1.82 -33.22 13.21
C ALA A 38 2.24 -32.26 14.34
N LYS A 39 3.45 -32.42 14.88
CA LYS A 39 3.98 -31.50 15.90
C LYS A 39 4.24 -30.10 15.35
N VAL A 40 4.75 -30.00 14.12
CA VAL A 40 4.97 -28.70 13.46
C VAL A 40 3.63 -28.00 13.20
N ASP A 41 2.62 -28.69 12.71
CA ASP A 41 1.28 -28.13 12.50
C ASP A 41 0.66 -27.65 13.82
N ALA A 42 0.78 -28.42 14.92
CA ALA A 42 0.28 -28.02 16.22
C ALA A 42 1.02 -26.77 16.75
N ASP A 43 2.32 -26.67 16.58
CA ASP A 43 3.10 -25.52 16.97
C ASP A 43 2.72 -24.26 16.13
N ALA A 44 2.50 -24.41 14.83
CA ALA A 44 2.03 -23.35 13.94
C ALA A 44 0.60 -22.90 14.28
N ASP A 45 -0.31 -23.80 14.55
CA ASP A 45 -1.68 -23.52 14.93
C ASP A 45 -1.74 -22.80 16.29
N ALA A 46 -0.96 -23.25 17.25
CA ALA A 46 -0.82 -22.59 18.55
C ALA A 46 -0.25 -21.17 18.41
N PHE A 47 0.75 -20.98 17.55
CA PHE A 47 1.30 -19.66 17.22
C PHE A 47 0.23 -18.75 16.60
N VAL A 48 -0.51 -19.22 15.60
CA VAL A 48 -1.57 -18.48 14.93
C VAL A 48 -2.70 -18.12 15.91
N ALA A 49 -3.11 -19.05 16.78
CA ALA A 49 -4.11 -18.78 17.80
C ALA A 49 -3.67 -17.67 18.77
N ARG A 50 -2.40 -17.70 19.20
CA ARG A 50 -1.83 -16.69 20.11
C ARG A 50 -1.80 -15.31 19.45
N ILE A 51 -1.27 -15.17 18.24
CA ILE A 51 -1.20 -13.86 17.58
C ILE A 51 -2.60 -13.28 17.30
N ASN A 52 -3.57 -14.13 16.95
CA ASN A 52 -4.96 -13.71 16.77
C ASN A 52 -5.57 -13.18 18.07
N GLN A 53 -5.25 -13.80 19.20
CA GLN A 53 -5.70 -13.34 20.52
C GLN A 53 -5.06 -12.00 20.90
N GLU A 54 -3.74 -11.88 20.73
CA GLU A 54 -2.99 -10.64 20.96
C GLU A 54 -3.51 -9.49 20.07
N TYR A 55 -3.77 -9.75 18.79
CA TYR A 55 -4.33 -8.77 17.87
C TYR A 55 -5.75 -8.31 18.29
N LYS A 56 -6.62 -9.25 18.64
CA LYS A 56 -7.97 -8.93 19.15
C LYS A 56 -7.92 -8.05 20.39
N ALA A 57 -6.92 -8.22 21.25
CA ALA A 57 -6.78 -7.43 22.47
C ALA A 57 -6.38 -5.97 22.21
N ILE A 58 -5.56 -5.72 21.17
CA ILE A 58 -5.10 -4.35 20.87
C ILE A 58 -5.97 -3.62 19.84
N TYR A 59 -6.75 -4.35 19.04
CA TYR A 59 -7.50 -3.80 17.91
C TYR A 59 -8.47 -2.67 18.30
N PRO A 60 -9.24 -2.76 19.41
CA PRO A 60 -10.13 -1.68 19.83
C PRO A 60 -9.38 -0.36 20.11
N ASP A 61 -8.26 -0.44 20.84
CA ASP A 61 -7.45 0.74 21.19
C ASP A 61 -6.84 1.38 19.92
N LEU A 62 -6.30 0.54 19.04
CA LEU A 62 -5.71 0.99 17.77
C LEU A 62 -6.74 1.71 16.89
N THR A 63 -7.90 1.10 16.70
CA THR A 63 -8.96 1.67 15.85
C THR A 63 -9.58 2.92 16.45
N ALA A 64 -9.75 2.97 17.77
CA ALA A 64 -10.24 4.16 18.47
C ALA A 64 -9.23 5.32 18.33
N ALA A 65 -7.94 5.06 18.48
CA ALA A 65 -6.90 6.08 18.31
C ALA A 65 -6.84 6.61 16.87
N GLN A 66 -6.95 5.73 15.88
CA GLN A 66 -7.02 6.13 14.47
C GLN A 66 -8.28 6.93 14.14
N TRP A 67 -9.43 6.52 14.70
CA TRP A 67 -10.67 7.27 14.55
C TRP A 67 -10.56 8.68 15.13
N LEU A 68 -10.04 8.83 16.34
CA LEU A 68 -9.83 10.12 16.98
C LEU A 68 -8.92 11.02 16.16
N SER A 69 -7.79 10.52 15.68
CA SER A 69 -6.84 11.31 14.88
C SER A 69 -7.40 11.74 13.52
N SER A 70 -8.40 11.02 13.00
CA SER A 70 -9.04 11.33 11.70
C SER A 70 -10.26 12.24 11.83
N THR A 71 -10.94 12.23 12.99
CA THR A 71 -12.21 12.95 13.20
C THR A 71 -12.10 14.15 14.13
N TYR A 72 -11.18 14.10 15.07
CA TYR A 72 -10.88 15.20 15.99
C TYR A 72 -9.38 15.50 15.93
N ILE A 73 -8.99 16.29 14.93
CA ILE A 73 -7.60 16.50 14.54
C ILE A 73 -6.95 17.55 15.45
N THR A 74 -6.15 17.07 16.42
CA THR A 74 -5.36 17.88 17.34
C THR A 74 -3.98 17.24 17.55
N ASP A 75 -3.03 17.98 18.07
CA ASP A 75 -1.70 17.45 18.42
C ASP A 75 -1.81 16.28 19.41
N ASP A 76 -2.73 16.35 20.36
CA ASP A 76 -2.93 15.30 21.35
C ASP A 76 -3.47 14.01 20.72
N THR A 77 -4.45 14.10 19.82
CA THR A 77 -4.99 12.92 19.14
C THR A 77 -4.00 12.30 18.16
N GLN A 78 -3.16 13.10 17.52
CA GLN A 78 -2.05 12.61 16.70
C GLN A 78 -1.01 11.89 17.56
N ALA A 79 -0.67 12.42 18.74
CA ALA A 79 0.25 11.77 19.67
C ALA A 79 -0.29 10.43 20.18
N VAL A 80 -1.60 10.34 20.49
CA VAL A 80 -2.27 9.10 20.89
C VAL A 80 -2.23 8.06 19.77
N ALA A 81 -2.56 8.47 18.53
CA ALA A 81 -2.51 7.59 17.37
C ALA A 81 -1.10 7.10 17.07
N ALA A 82 -0.09 7.97 17.17
CA ALA A 82 1.31 7.60 16.99
C ALA A 82 1.75 6.51 17.98
N LYS A 83 1.40 6.64 19.27
CA LYS A 83 1.71 5.62 20.28
C LYS A 83 0.98 4.30 20.05
N ALA A 84 -0.28 4.35 19.64
CA ALA A 84 -1.04 3.15 19.31
C ALA A 84 -0.43 2.40 18.12
N ASN A 85 -0.04 3.14 17.07
CA ASN A 85 0.65 2.60 15.91
C ASN A 85 2.03 2.03 16.26
N GLU A 86 2.82 2.72 17.06
CA GLU A 86 4.13 2.24 17.52
C GLU A 86 4.01 0.89 18.25
N ARG A 87 3.04 0.80 19.17
CA ARG A 87 2.74 -0.45 19.89
C ARG A 87 2.35 -1.57 18.94
N TYR A 88 1.45 -1.29 17.98
CA TYR A 88 1.03 -2.27 16.99
C TYR A 88 2.20 -2.73 16.12
N LEU A 89 3.00 -1.82 15.58
CA LEU A 89 4.14 -2.15 14.72
C LEU A 89 5.21 -2.96 15.47
N THR A 90 5.42 -2.68 16.76
CA THR A 90 6.32 -3.45 17.61
C THR A 90 5.84 -4.90 17.75
N LEU A 91 4.56 -5.11 18.02
CA LEU A 91 3.96 -6.44 18.10
C LEU A 91 4.02 -7.15 16.75
N LEU A 92 3.63 -6.48 15.67
CA LEU A 92 3.66 -7.01 14.31
C LEU A 92 5.07 -7.49 13.91
N ASN A 93 6.09 -6.68 14.15
CA ASN A 93 7.48 -7.06 13.90
C ASN A 93 7.91 -8.26 14.75
N GLY A 94 7.46 -8.33 16.00
CA GLY A 94 7.66 -9.48 16.87
C GLY A 94 7.02 -10.76 16.30
N TRP A 95 5.78 -10.68 15.84
CA TRP A 95 5.06 -11.79 15.23
C TRP A 95 5.71 -12.26 13.92
N ILE A 96 6.10 -11.33 13.04
CA ILE A 96 6.80 -11.66 11.78
C ILE A 96 8.10 -12.40 12.07
N LYS A 97 8.90 -11.94 13.05
CA LYS A 97 10.13 -12.63 13.46
C LYS A 97 9.86 -14.00 14.04
N ALA A 98 8.82 -14.13 14.87
CA ALA A 98 8.43 -15.40 15.48
C ALA A 98 7.81 -16.37 14.46
N ALA A 99 7.36 -15.93 13.30
CA ALA A 99 6.89 -16.78 12.23
C ALA A 99 8.00 -17.45 11.40
N LYS A 100 9.24 -16.93 11.44
CA LYS A 100 10.39 -17.46 10.67
C LYS A 100 10.63 -18.97 10.80
N PRO A 101 10.51 -19.61 12.00
CA PRO A 101 10.71 -21.06 12.14
C PRO A 101 9.73 -21.92 11.33
N PHE A 102 8.59 -21.34 10.93
CA PHE A 102 7.56 -22.07 10.17
C PHE A 102 7.77 -21.96 8.65
N GLU A 103 8.73 -21.16 8.19
CA GLU A 103 9.02 -21.01 6.77
C GLU A 103 9.52 -22.31 6.14
N GLY A 104 8.89 -22.71 5.03
CA GLY A 104 9.23 -23.96 4.34
C GLY A 104 8.84 -25.25 5.08
N GLN A 105 8.23 -25.15 6.26
CA GLN A 105 7.72 -26.29 7.00
C GLN A 105 6.36 -26.72 6.46
N LYS A 106 6.08 -28.02 6.54
CA LYS A 106 4.76 -28.54 6.23
C LYS A 106 3.81 -28.24 7.40
N MET A 107 2.74 -27.49 7.14
CA MET A 107 1.74 -27.09 8.13
C MET A 107 0.34 -27.13 7.52
N SER A 108 -0.70 -26.86 8.31
CA SER A 108 -2.06 -26.76 7.79
C SER A 108 -2.16 -25.60 6.77
N PRO A 109 -3.00 -25.71 5.72
CA PRO A 109 -3.18 -24.64 4.74
C PRO A 109 -3.63 -23.31 5.38
N GLU A 110 -4.42 -23.38 6.45
CA GLU A 110 -4.92 -22.22 7.17
C GLU A 110 -3.80 -21.50 7.91
N SER A 111 -2.93 -22.22 8.62
CA SER A 111 -1.77 -21.65 9.30
C SER A 111 -0.77 -21.11 8.31
N ALA A 112 -0.48 -21.81 7.22
CA ALA A 112 0.42 -21.35 6.17
C ALA A 112 -0.08 -20.02 5.56
N ARG A 113 -1.38 -19.94 5.27
CA ARG A 113 -1.99 -18.71 4.76
C ARG A 113 -1.92 -17.56 5.78
N THR A 114 -2.22 -17.83 7.05
CA THR A 114 -2.16 -16.81 8.10
C THR A 114 -0.75 -16.26 8.27
N ILE A 115 0.26 -17.12 8.28
CA ILE A 115 1.67 -16.72 8.36
C ILE A 115 2.10 -15.92 7.13
N LEU A 116 1.67 -16.32 5.93
CA LEU A 116 1.91 -15.54 4.71
C LEU A 116 1.29 -14.14 4.82
N LEU A 117 0.01 -14.05 5.18
CA LEU A 117 -0.70 -12.77 5.32
C LEU A 117 -0.08 -11.88 6.41
N LEU A 118 0.43 -12.48 7.49
CA LEU A 118 1.17 -11.77 8.52
C LEU A 118 2.45 -11.12 7.95
N LYS A 119 3.21 -11.85 7.15
CA LYS A 119 4.41 -11.32 6.46
C LYS A 119 4.06 -10.20 5.49
N LEU A 120 2.92 -10.30 4.80
CA LEU A 120 2.44 -9.32 3.84
C LEU A 120 1.72 -8.12 4.48
N SER A 121 1.52 -8.11 5.79
CA SER A 121 0.76 -7.06 6.49
C SER A 121 1.48 -5.72 6.60
N THR A 122 2.76 -5.65 6.20
CA THR A 122 3.51 -4.39 6.13
C THR A 122 3.71 -3.95 4.68
N ALA A 123 3.33 -2.72 4.38
CA ALA A 123 3.60 -2.10 3.06
C ALA A 123 5.08 -1.72 2.91
N MET A 124 5.77 -1.49 4.03
CA MET A 124 7.19 -1.14 4.09
C MET A 124 7.94 -2.23 4.87
N PRO A 125 8.41 -3.30 4.21
CA PRO A 125 9.17 -4.34 4.88
C PRO A 125 10.46 -3.75 5.47
N PRO A 126 10.65 -3.81 6.79
CA PRO A 126 11.79 -3.18 7.43
C PRO A 126 13.06 -4.03 7.25
N PRO A 127 14.22 -3.41 6.99
CA PRO A 127 15.49 -4.12 7.06
C PRO A 127 15.80 -4.55 8.50
N ASP A 128 16.50 -5.67 8.66
CA ASP A 128 16.89 -6.20 10.00
C ASP A 128 17.84 -5.28 10.78
N ASN A 129 18.58 -4.41 10.09
CA ASN A 129 19.51 -3.48 10.70
C ASN A 129 18.78 -2.27 11.30
N ALA A 130 18.91 -2.04 12.59
CA ALA A 130 18.23 -0.98 13.32
C ALA A 130 18.52 0.45 12.78
N LYS A 131 19.76 0.72 12.32
CA LYS A 131 20.12 2.02 11.74
C LYS A 131 19.44 2.23 10.38
N LYS A 132 19.34 1.17 9.57
CA LYS A 132 18.63 1.21 8.28
C LYS A 132 17.12 1.32 8.47
N LEU A 133 16.55 0.71 9.50
CA LEU A 133 15.15 0.89 9.87
C LEU A 133 14.87 2.35 10.26
N GLU A 134 15.73 2.94 11.09
CA GLU A 134 15.64 4.37 11.45
C GLU A 134 15.74 5.27 10.21
N GLU A 135 16.70 4.98 9.32
CA GLU A 135 16.86 5.68 8.04
C GLU A 135 15.59 5.58 7.17
N LEU A 136 15.03 4.36 7.02
CA LEU A 136 13.80 4.12 6.26
C LEU A 136 12.63 4.97 6.80
N THR A 137 12.44 4.95 8.12
CA THR A 137 11.36 5.71 8.77
C THR A 137 11.53 7.22 8.56
N LYS A 138 12.76 7.73 8.73
CA LYS A 138 13.07 9.16 8.50
C LYS A 138 12.81 9.58 7.06
N ILE A 139 13.25 8.78 6.09
CA ILE A 139 13.05 9.06 4.66
C ILE A 139 11.56 9.03 4.31
N ALA A 140 10.81 8.02 4.76
CA ALA A 140 9.39 7.91 4.50
C ALA A 140 8.62 9.12 5.05
N THR A 141 8.83 9.47 6.32
CA THR A 141 8.19 10.63 6.97
C THR A 141 8.59 11.94 6.30
N LYS A 142 9.88 12.08 5.94
CA LYS A 142 10.36 13.28 5.25
C LYS A 142 9.67 13.47 3.90
N MET A 143 9.59 12.42 3.07
CA MET A 143 8.94 12.50 1.75
C MET A 143 7.45 12.82 1.88
N GLU A 144 6.75 12.24 2.87
CA GLU A 144 5.36 12.56 3.15
C GLU A 144 5.18 14.03 3.57
N GLY A 145 6.05 14.51 4.45
CA GLY A 145 6.06 15.91 4.87
C GLY A 145 6.40 16.88 3.73
N ASP A 146 7.44 16.59 2.95
CA ASP A 146 7.83 17.40 1.79
C ASP A 146 6.69 17.49 0.75
N TYR A 147 5.98 16.40 0.52
CA TYR A 147 4.83 16.38 -0.40
C TYR A 147 3.63 17.14 0.19
N GLY A 148 3.30 16.91 1.45
CA GLY A 148 2.14 17.53 2.12
C GLY A 148 2.30 19.03 2.33
N ALA A 149 3.53 19.51 2.61
CA ALA A 149 3.85 20.93 2.77
C ALA A 149 4.24 21.62 1.45
N GLY A 150 4.32 20.86 0.35
CA GLY A 150 4.82 21.34 -0.94
C GLY A 150 3.98 22.48 -1.50
N LYS A 151 4.67 23.44 -2.10
CA LYS A 151 4.04 24.58 -2.78
C LYS A 151 4.75 24.87 -4.09
N TYR A 152 3.99 25.28 -5.07
CA TYR A 152 4.52 25.85 -6.30
C TYR A 152 4.45 27.36 -6.22
N CYS A 153 5.60 27.99 -6.26
CA CYS A 153 5.74 29.46 -6.13
C CYS A 153 6.12 30.09 -7.47
N THR A 154 5.46 31.18 -7.84
CA THR A 154 5.75 32.01 -9.00
C THR A 154 6.00 33.45 -8.58
N GLY A 155 6.75 34.22 -9.39
CA GLY A 155 7.14 35.58 -9.05
C GLY A 155 8.32 35.66 -8.09
N GLU A 156 8.79 36.87 -7.78
CA GLU A 156 9.93 37.12 -6.91
C GLU A 156 9.62 38.22 -5.90
N GLY A 157 10.27 38.17 -4.72
CA GLY A 157 10.13 39.16 -3.65
C GLY A 157 8.66 39.32 -3.21
N ASP A 158 8.22 40.58 -3.08
CA ASP A 158 6.87 40.93 -2.63
C ASP A 158 5.75 40.49 -3.60
N LYS A 159 6.11 40.06 -4.81
CA LYS A 159 5.20 39.54 -5.81
C LYS A 159 5.18 38.01 -5.87
N GLN A 160 5.87 37.37 -4.95
CA GLN A 160 5.86 35.89 -4.89
C GLN A 160 4.47 35.40 -4.48
N HIS A 161 3.93 34.47 -5.28
CA HIS A 161 2.67 33.79 -5.00
C HIS A 161 2.90 32.28 -4.97
N CYS A 162 2.65 31.66 -3.83
CA CYS A 162 2.83 30.24 -3.59
C CYS A 162 1.47 29.55 -3.46
N ARG A 163 1.24 28.52 -4.26
CA ARG A 163 0.01 27.72 -4.29
C ARG A 163 0.27 26.30 -3.82
N ASP A 164 -0.61 25.75 -2.99
CA ASP A 164 -0.58 24.37 -2.56
C ASP A 164 -1.30 23.43 -3.56
N LEU A 165 -1.32 22.13 -3.25
CA LEU A 165 -1.99 21.13 -4.10
C LEU A 165 -3.48 21.40 -4.27
N GLY A 166 -4.17 21.87 -3.23
CA GLY A 166 -5.59 22.19 -3.27
C GLY A 166 -5.89 23.33 -4.23
N GLU A 167 -5.15 24.43 -4.12
CA GLU A 167 -5.28 25.60 -5.00
C GLU A 167 -4.95 25.26 -6.47
N LEU A 168 -3.90 24.46 -6.71
CA LEU A 168 -3.55 24.01 -8.06
C LEU A 168 -4.61 23.04 -8.63
N SER A 169 -5.16 22.15 -7.80
CA SER A 169 -6.23 21.25 -8.19
C SER A 169 -7.52 22.00 -8.55
N GLU A 170 -7.82 23.10 -7.87
CA GLU A 170 -8.96 23.96 -8.19
C GLU A 170 -8.78 24.60 -9.57
N VAL A 171 -7.58 25.06 -9.93
CA VAL A 171 -7.28 25.57 -11.29
C VAL A 171 -7.56 24.49 -12.33
N LEU A 172 -7.10 23.26 -12.12
CA LEU A 172 -7.35 22.15 -13.05
C LEU A 172 -8.84 21.82 -13.18
N ALA A 173 -9.60 21.91 -12.11
CA ALA A 173 -11.03 21.59 -12.09
C ALA A 173 -11.90 22.68 -12.72
N THR A 174 -11.60 23.95 -12.46
CA THR A 174 -12.49 25.07 -12.74
C THR A 174 -12.06 25.96 -13.89
N SER A 175 -10.75 26.13 -14.11
CA SER A 175 -10.22 26.98 -15.19
C SER A 175 -10.59 26.44 -16.57
N ARG A 176 -10.68 27.35 -17.52
CA ARG A 176 -10.82 27.05 -18.97
C ARG A 176 -9.63 27.61 -19.75
N ASP A 177 -8.70 28.24 -19.06
CA ASP A 177 -7.45 28.69 -19.63
C ASP A 177 -6.47 27.51 -19.69
N TYR A 178 -6.15 27.08 -20.89
CA TYR A 178 -5.23 25.98 -21.16
C TYR A 178 -3.84 26.23 -20.56
N GLN A 179 -3.35 27.46 -20.65
CA GLN A 179 -2.01 27.80 -20.16
C GLN A 179 -1.98 27.81 -18.63
N ALA A 180 -3.02 28.30 -17.97
CA ALA A 180 -3.13 28.26 -16.53
C ALA A 180 -3.21 26.80 -16.00
N GLN A 181 -3.93 25.94 -16.70
CA GLN A 181 -3.97 24.50 -16.35
C GLN A 181 -2.60 23.82 -16.54
N LEU A 182 -1.91 24.12 -17.64
CA LEU A 182 -0.56 23.60 -17.91
C LEU A 182 0.43 24.05 -16.84
N ASP A 183 0.40 25.35 -16.47
CA ASP A 183 1.24 25.90 -15.42
C ASP A 183 0.98 25.22 -14.07
N ALA A 184 -0.28 25.05 -13.68
CA ALA A 184 -0.65 24.37 -12.45
C ALA A 184 -0.16 22.92 -12.42
N TRP A 185 -0.34 22.19 -13.52
CA TRP A 185 0.09 20.79 -13.63
C TRP A 185 1.63 20.67 -13.58
N GLN A 186 2.34 21.43 -14.39
CA GLN A 186 3.81 21.43 -14.42
C GLN A 186 4.39 21.89 -13.08
N GLY A 187 3.81 22.96 -12.51
CA GLY A 187 4.25 23.52 -11.25
C GLY A 187 4.20 22.52 -10.11
N TRP A 188 3.09 21.78 -9.96
CA TRP A 188 3.00 20.76 -8.94
C TRP A 188 4.06 19.66 -9.10
N HIS A 189 4.35 19.25 -10.33
CA HIS A 189 5.36 18.21 -10.59
C HIS A 189 6.78 18.63 -10.21
N THR A 190 7.04 19.93 -9.95
CA THR A 190 8.34 20.37 -9.44
C THR A 190 8.54 20.01 -7.97
N VAL A 191 7.46 19.86 -7.20
CA VAL A 191 7.51 19.55 -5.76
C VAL A 191 8.17 18.19 -5.49
N SER A 192 7.87 17.17 -6.32
CA SER A 192 8.38 15.82 -6.10
C SER A 192 9.80 15.59 -6.65
N GLN A 193 10.31 16.46 -7.52
CA GLN A 193 11.64 16.29 -8.13
C GLN A 193 12.78 16.19 -7.08
N PRO A 194 12.84 17.04 -6.03
CA PRO A 194 13.86 16.93 -4.99
C PRO A 194 13.79 15.62 -4.19
N MET A 195 12.61 15.01 -4.08
CA MET A 195 12.40 13.77 -3.33
C MET A 195 12.95 12.53 -4.04
N ARG A 196 13.29 12.62 -5.35
CA ARG A 196 13.72 11.45 -6.14
C ARG A 196 14.86 10.68 -5.49
N LYS A 197 15.85 11.36 -4.92
CA LYS A 197 16.99 10.74 -4.26
C LYS A 197 16.56 9.95 -3.03
N ASP A 198 15.69 10.53 -2.22
CA ASP A 198 15.14 9.90 -1.03
C ASP A 198 14.27 8.69 -1.42
N TYR A 199 13.47 8.82 -2.49
CA TYR A 199 12.65 7.71 -2.99
C TYR A 199 13.49 6.52 -3.49
N VAL A 200 14.59 6.77 -4.19
CA VAL A 200 15.52 5.71 -4.61
C VAL A 200 16.08 4.99 -3.39
N ARG A 201 16.52 5.75 -2.37
CA ARG A 201 17.04 5.17 -1.14
C ARG A 201 15.98 4.41 -0.36
N PHE A 202 14.77 4.93 -0.30
CA PHE A 202 13.60 4.25 0.25
C PHE A 202 13.38 2.88 -0.42
N ALA A 203 13.35 2.84 -1.76
CA ALA A 203 13.18 1.60 -2.53
C ALA A 203 14.28 0.57 -2.25
N GLU A 204 15.54 0.99 -2.11
CA GLU A 204 16.64 0.10 -1.72
C GLU A 204 16.41 -0.53 -0.34
N LEU A 205 16.00 0.28 0.64
CA LEU A 205 15.79 -0.17 2.01
C LEU A 205 14.60 -1.13 2.15
N VAL A 206 13.47 -0.84 1.49
CA VAL A 206 12.32 -1.75 1.52
C VAL A 206 12.61 -3.04 0.74
N ASN A 207 13.38 -2.99 -0.34
CA ASN A 207 13.82 -4.19 -1.05
C ASN A 207 14.77 -5.05 -0.21
N GLU A 208 15.62 -4.45 0.61
CA GLU A 208 16.45 -5.19 1.57
C GLU A 208 15.56 -5.89 2.61
N GLY A 209 14.55 -5.19 3.14
CA GLY A 209 13.58 -5.76 4.07
C GLY A 209 12.80 -6.93 3.46
N ALA A 210 12.30 -6.78 2.22
CA ALA A 210 11.59 -7.83 1.51
C ALA A 210 12.47 -9.08 1.30
N LYS A 211 13.75 -8.90 0.97
CA LYS A 211 14.72 -10.01 0.87
C LYS A 211 14.92 -10.71 2.21
N GLY A 212 14.98 -9.97 3.31
CA GLY A 212 15.03 -10.54 4.67
C GLY A 212 13.79 -11.37 5.03
N MET A 213 12.66 -11.13 4.35
CA MET A 213 11.42 -11.90 4.48
C MET A 213 11.29 -13.05 3.46
N GLY A 214 12.30 -13.29 2.60
CA GLY A 214 12.33 -14.38 1.64
C GLY A 214 11.73 -14.06 0.27
N PHE A 215 11.51 -12.79 -0.06
CA PHE A 215 11.07 -12.33 -1.39
C PHE A 215 12.25 -11.79 -2.19
N ALA A 216 12.18 -11.81 -3.52
CA ALA A 216 13.23 -11.24 -4.36
C ALA A 216 13.30 -9.71 -4.26
N ASP A 217 12.14 -9.07 -4.12
CA ASP A 217 11.99 -7.64 -3.90
C ASP A 217 10.60 -7.30 -3.31
N THR A 218 10.37 -6.03 -3.00
CA THR A 218 9.08 -5.54 -2.47
C THR A 218 7.94 -5.72 -3.48
N GLY A 219 8.22 -5.62 -4.78
CA GLY A 219 7.22 -5.83 -5.82
C GLY A 219 6.72 -7.28 -5.88
N GLU A 220 7.62 -8.26 -5.72
CA GLU A 220 7.23 -9.67 -5.57
C GLU A 220 6.40 -9.87 -4.30
N MET A 221 6.86 -9.32 -3.18
CA MET A 221 6.15 -9.39 -1.90
C MET A 221 4.70 -8.87 -2.04
N TRP A 222 4.51 -7.70 -2.64
CA TRP A 222 3.18 -7.13 -2.82
C TRP A 222 2.29 -7.98 -3.74
N ARG A 223 2.85 -8.51 -4.84
CA ARG A 223 2.09 -9.39 -5.76
C ARG A 223 1.72 -10.74 -5.15
N SER A 224 2.49 -11.21 -4.18
CA SER A 224 2.21 -12.48 -3.48
C SER A 224 0.91 -12.46 -2.66
N GLY A 225 0.31 -11.29 -2.43
CA GLY A 225 -0.98 -11.13 -1.74
C GLY A 225 -2.21 -11.47 -2.57
N TYR A 226 -2.08 -11.76 -3.86
CA TYR A 226 -3.21 -11.97 -4.78
C TYR A 226 -3.69 -13.42 -4.90
N ASP A 227 -3.25 -14.36 -4.09
CA ASP A 227 -3.52 -15.79 -4.20
C ASP A 227 -3.08 -16.42 -5.55
N MET A 228 -2.13 -15.75 -6.19
CA MET A 228 -1.48 -16.13 -7.44
C MET A 228 0.02 -15.90 -7.31
N SER A 229 0.82 -16.64 -8.05
CA SER A 229 2.23 -16.29 -8.18
C SER A 229 2.40 -14.91 -8.84
N PRO A 230 3.52 -14.20 -8.62
CA PRO A 230 3.79 -12.92 -9.26
C PRO A 230 3.72 -12.96 -10.81
N ALA A 231 4.06 -14.10 -11.40
CA ALA A 231 3.95 -14.31 -12.86
C ALA A 231 2.50 -14.50 -13.30
N GLU A 232 1.71 -15.26 -12.54
CA GLU A 232 0.29 -15.48 -12.84
C GLU A 232 -0.52 -14.20 -12.73
N ILE A 233 -0.31 -13.37 -11.70
CA ILE A 233 -1.02 -12.09 -11.59
C ILE A 233 -0.61 -11.12 -12.71
N ALA A 234 0.63 -11.13 -13.15
CA ALA A 234 1.06 -10.34 -14.31
C ALA A 234 0.34 -10.80 -15.60
N ALA A 235 0.31 -12.10 -15.86
CA ALA A 235 -0.41 -12.66 -17.01
C ALA A 235 -1.92 -12.38 -16.95
N GLU A 236 -2.52 -12.47 -15.77
CA GLU A 236 -3.95 -12.18 -15.57
C GLU A 236 -4.28 -10.71 -15.81
N THR A 237 -3.44 -9.78 -15.34
CA THR A 237 -3.63 -8.35 -15.60
C THR A 237 -3.50 -8.02 -17.09
N ASP A 238 -2.57 -8.66 -17.81
CA ASP A 238 -2.44 -8.51 -19.27
C ASP A 238 -3.66 -9.06 -20.00
N ARG A 239 -4.16 -10.22 -19.56
CA ARG A 239 -5.37 -10.82 -20.11
C ARG A 239 -6.59 -9.91 -19.92
N LEU A 240 -6.78 -9.37 -18.71
CA LEU A 240 -7.86 -8.44 -18.39
C LEU A 240 -7.74 -7.13 -19.19
N TRP A 241 -6.52 -6.60 -19.30
CA TRP A 241 -6.28 -5.45 -20.14
C TRP A 241 -6.67 -5.69 -21.60
N GLY A 242 -6.30 -6.86 -22.17
CA GLY A 242 -6.71 -7.24 -23.52
C GLY A 242 -8.22 -7.24 -23.73
N GLN A 243 -9.00 -7.62 -22.70
CA GLN A 243 -10.47 -7.62 -22.75
C GLN A 243 -11.08 -6.22 -22.61
N VAL A 244 -10.49 -5.35 -21.78
CA VAL A 244 -11.01 -4.00 -21.50
C VAL A 244 -10.54 -2.97 -22.52
N LYS A 245 -9.38 -3.20 -23.15
CA LYS A 245 -8.74 -2.27 -24.06
C LYS A 245 -9.67 -1.73 -25.16
N PRO A 246 -10.48 -2.53 -25.88
CA PRO A 246 -11.39 -2.00 -26.91
C PRO A 246 -12.39 -0.97 -26.36
N LEU A 247 -12.94 -1.20 -25.16
CA LEU A 247 -13.82 -0.24 -24.48
C LEU A 247 -13.06 1.03 -24.09
N TYR A 248 -11.86 0.87 -23.53
CA TYR A 248 -11.00 1.99 -23.15
C TYR A 248 -10.65 2.87 -24.36
N GLU A 249 -10.31 2.27 -25.50
CA GLU A 249 -10.01 3.01 -26.74
C GLU A 249 -11.22 3.83 -27.25
N GLN A 250 -12.44 3.28 -27.15
CA GLN A 250 -13.66 4.02 -27.48
C GLN A 250 -13.91 5.19 -26.51
N LEU A 251 -13.74 4.95 -25.21
CA LEU A 251 -13.85 6.00 -24.19
C LEU A 251 -12.82 7.10 -24.40
N HIS A 252 -11.58 6.72 -24.70
CA HIS A 252 -10.49 7.66 -24.99
C HIS A 252 -10.79 8.48 -26.26
N CYS A 253 -11.32 7.85 -27.31
CA CYS A 253 -11.76 8.54 -28.52
C CYS A 253 -12.89 9.55 -28.24
N TYR A 254 -13.89 9.15 -27.45
CA TYR A 254 -14.98 10.03 -27.04
C TYR A 254 -14.46 11.23 -26.24
N ALA A 255 -13.63 10.98 -25.20
CA ALA A 255 -13.06 12.04 -24.37
C ALA A 255 -12.24 13.03 -25.23
N ARG A 256 -11.39 12.54 -26.11
CA ARG A 256 -10.60 13.36 -27.04
C ARG A 256 -11.49 14.23 -27.93
N THR A 257 -12.56 13.66 -28.46
CA THR A 257 -13.51 14.40 -29.31
C THR A 257 -14.17 15.54 -28.53
N LYS A 258 -14.59 15.27 -27.28
CA LYS A 258 -15.22 16.29 -26.42
C LYS A 258 -14.23 17.38 -26.02
N LEU A 259 -12.99 17.01 -25.69
CA LEU A 259 -11.95 17.97 -25.31
C LEU A 259 -11.52 18.84 -26.50
N LYS A 260 -11.42 18.29 -27.72
CA LYS A 260 -11.19 19.06 -28.94
C LYS A 260 -12.29 20.09 -29.20
N ALA A 261 -13.54 19.71 -28.99
CA ALA A 261 -14.67 20.64 -29.13
C ALA A 261 -14.63 21.75 -28.06
N LYS A 262 -14.13 21.45 -26.87
CA LYS A 262 -14.07 22.38 -25.73
C LYS A 262 -12.89 23.33 -25.77
N TYR A 263 -11.69 22.84 -26.08
CA TYR A 263 -10.43 23.59 -26.00
C TYR A 263 -9.83 23.96 -27.36
N GLY A 264 -10.36 23.44 -28.45
CA GLY A 264 -9.80 23.59 -29.79
C GLY A 264 -9.04 22.35 -30.25
N ALA A 265 -8.94 22.17 -31.55
CA ALA A 265 -8.34 20.98 -32.17
C ALA A 265 -6.82 20.84 -31.88
N ASP A 266 -6.16 21.97 -31.73
CA ASP A 266 -4.71 22.07 -31.43
C ASP A 266 -4.37 21.77 -29.98
N LYS A 267 -5.31 21.96 -29.04
CA LYS A 267 -5.12 21.78 -27.60
C LYS A 267 -5.71 20.49 -27.04
N GLY A 268 -6.75 19.96 -27.68
CA GLY A 268 -7.40 18.74 -27.22
C GLY A 268 -6.68 17.45 -27.58
N GLN A 269 -5.46 17.50 -28.10
CA GLN A 269 -4.67 16.34 -28.49
C GLN A 269 -3.18 16.70 -28.61
N VAL A 270 -2.31 15.81 -28.13
CA VAL A 270 -0.86 15.85 -28.35
C VAL A 270 -0.43 14.79 -29.38
N ALA A 271 0.86 14.76 -29.74
CA ALA A 271 1.41 13.76 -30.65
C ALA A 271 1.06 12.33 -30.23
N GLY A 272 0.81 11.46 -31.22
CA GLY A 272 0.40 10.07 -30.94
C GLY A 272 -1.06 9.90 -30.55
N GLY A 273 -1.90 10.94 -30.61
CA GLY A 273 -3.32 10.87 -30.26
C GLY A 273 -3.61 10.83 -28.76
N MET A 274 -2.61 11.08 -27.92
CA MET A 274 -2.77 11.16 -26.47
C MET A 274 -3.54 12.43 -26.08
N LEU A 275 -4.07 12.44 -24.86
CA LEU A 275 -4.65 13.61 -24.24
C LEU A 275 -3.57 14.37 -23.45
N PRO A 276 -3.58 15.73 -23.45
CA PRO A 276 -2.82 16.50 -22.46
C PRO A 276 -3.21 16.11 -21.04
N ALA A 277 -2.23 15.98 -20.15
CA ALA A 277 -2.49 15.52 -18.79
C ALA A 277 -3.23 16.56 -17.94
N HIS A 278 -3.09 17.84 -18.29
CA HIS A 278 -3.76 18.98 -17.66
C HIS A 278 -5.08 19.29 -18.31
#